data_eced6c3e0daa6180b564f096e5e02b60
#
_entry.id   eced6c3e0daa6180b564f096e5e02b60
#
_cell.length_a   1.000
_cell.length_b   1.000
_cell.length_c   1.000
_cell.angle_alpha   90.00
_cell.angle_beta   90.00
_cell.angle_gamma   90.00
#
_symmetry.space_group_name_H-M   'P 1'
#
loop_
_entity.id
_entity.type
_entity.pdbx_description
1 polymer ?
#
loop_
_entity_poly.entity_id
_entity_poly.type
_entity_poly.pdbx_seq_one_letter_code
_entity_poly.pdbx_strand_id
1 'polypeptide(L)'
;MSVISKLKSVFQKKSNKAIKEIQHALQIESPIVIEAGAHIGSDSVEMSKIWPKGIIHAFEPIPEIYNKLVSNTRGYKNILTYPVALSNQTGTASIFVSSGASDGSSSLLAPKEHISEHPDVQFAKVQNINTITLDDWAAQNKIDHVDFAWLDMQGFELSMLKASENILKNIKVIYTEVSLKEMYEGVILYPEMKSWMEKQGFQVAYEDFRWTDMGNVLFVRKRNS
;
A
#
# COMPACT_ATOMS: atom_id res chain seq x y z
N MET A 1 4.42 9.46 -30.43
CA MET A 1 4.40 8.84 -29.08
C MET A 1 2.96 8.69 -28.66
N SER A 2 2.53 7.46 -28.33
CA SER A 2 1.13 7.19 -27.96
C SER A 2 0.81 7.83 -26.61
N VAL A 3 -0.47 8.13 -26.34
CA VAL A 3 -0.95 8.66 -25.06
C VAL A 3 -0.50 7.76 -23.90
N ILE A 4 -0.50 6.44 -24.13
CA ILE A 4 -0.03 5.40 -23.18
C ILE A 4 1.47 5.56 -22.85
N SER A 5 2.33 5.93 -23.82
CA SER A 5 3.76 6.16 -23.56
C SER A 5 4.01 7.45 -22.77
N LYS A 6 3.19 8.47 -22.97
CA LYS A 6 3.22 9.71 -22.18
C LYS A 6 2.74 9.48 -20.74
N LEU A 7 1.65 8.70 -20.55
CA LEU A 7 1.18 8.32 -19.23
C LEU A 7 2.25 7.52 -18.47
N LYS A 8 2.82 6.46 -19.07
CA LYS A 8 3.91 5.69 -18.46
C LYS A 8 5.12 6.56 -18.08
N SER A 9 5.53 7.52 -18.92
CA SER A 9 6.65 8.41 -18.61
C SER A 9 6.35 9.41 -17.50
N VAL A 10 5.10 9.81 -17.36
CA VAL A 10 4.63 10.68 -16.26
C VAL A 10 4.54 9.90 -14.95
N PHE A 11 4.04 8.67 -14.97
CA PHE A 11 4.03 7.77 -13.81
C PHE A 11 5.46 7.50 -13.32
N GLN A 12 6.37 7.15 -14.21
CA GLN A 12 7.76 6.83 -13.89
C GLN A 12 8.56 8.04 -13.34
N LYS A 13 8.31 9.26 -13.83
CA LYS A 13 8.93 10.49 -13.27
C LYS A 13 8.47 10.84 -11.87
N LYS A 14 7.27 10.41 -11.50
CA LYS A 14 6.59 10.79 -10.25
C LYS A 14 6.84 9.78 -9.13
N SER A 15 6.89 8.49 -9.45
CA SER A 15 7.45 7.44 -8.59
C SER A 15 8.88 7.83 -8.15
N ASN A 16 9.71 8.34 -9.05
CA ASN A 16 11.06 8.81 -8.75
C ASN A 16 11.14 9.94 -7.71
N LYS A 17 10.12 10.82 -7.58
CA LYS A 17 10.15 11.87 -6.55
C LYS A 17 9.77 11.31 -5.18
N ALA A 18 8.68 10.56 -5.09
CA ALA A 18 8.28 9.90 -3.86
C ALA A 18 9.41 9.00 -3.31
N ILE A 19 10.00 8.17 -4.17
CA ILE A 19 11.13 7.31 -3.80
C ILE A 19 12.32 8.11 -3.23
N LYS A 20 12.67 9.26 -3.84
CA LYS A 20 13.75 10.12 -3.31
C LYS A 20 13.41 10.68 -1.93
N GLU A 21 12.16 11.11 -1.71
CA GLU A 21 11.71 11.59 -0.41
C GLU A 21 11.74 10.46 0.64
N ILE A 22 11.33 9.24 0.25
CA ILE A 22 11.41 8.05 1.11
C ILE A 22 12.85 7.73 1.46
N GLN A 23 13.76 7.69 0.48
CA GLN A 23 15.18 7.44 0.71
C GLN A 23 15.81 8.50 1.63
N HIS A 24 15.44 9.78 1.42
CA HIS A 24 15.90 10.88 2.27
C HIS A 24 15.39 10.75 3.71
N ALA A 25 14.14 10.32 3.90
CA ALA A 25 13.55 10.12 5.21
C ALA A 25 14.14 8.91 5.95
N LEU A 26 14.39 7.80 5.23
CA LEU A 26 14.88 6.55 5.81
C LEU A 26 16.35 6.57 6.16
N GLN A 27 17.22 6.95 5.21
CA GLN A 27 18.68 6.89 5.33
C GLN A 27 19.20 5.51 5.79
N ILE A 28 18.58 4.42 5.31
CA ILE A 28 18.88 3.03 5.66
C ILE A 28 19.20 2.26 4.38
N GLU A 29 20.33 1.50 4.38
CA GLU A 29 20.75 0.69 3.23
C GLU A 29 20.03 -0.66 3.13
N SER A 30 19.58 -1.20 4.26
CA SER A 30 18.97 -2.53 4.37
C SER A 30 17.65 -2.47 5.14
N PRO A 31 16.63 -1.76 4.63
CA PRO A 31 15.36 -1.62 5.34
C PRO A 31 14.54 -2.91 5.34
N ILE A 32 13.73 -3.08 6.37
CA ILE A 32 12.58 -3.98 6.38
C ILE A 32 11.39 -3.20 5.82
N VAL A 33 10.87 -3.67 4.68
CA VAL A 33 9.78 -3.02 3.94
C VAL A 33 8.53 -3.89 3.95
N ILE A 34 7.39 -3.27 4.24
CA ILE A 34 6.06 -3.86 4.05
C ILE A 34 5.43 -3.19 2.82
N GLU A 35 4.93 -4.00 1.89
CA GLU A 35 4.14 -3.55 0.77
C GLU A 35 2.76 -4.22 0.81
N ALA A 36 1.72 -3.46 1.14
CA ALA A 36 0.35 -3.93 1.18
C ALA A 36 -0.37 -3.49 -0.11
N GLY A 37 -0.95 -4.46 -0.83
CA GLY A 37 -1.49 -4.26 -2.17
C GLY A 37 -0.39 -4.34 -3.24
N ALA A 38 0.47 -5.35 -3.16
CA ALA A 38 1.62 -5.50 -4.06
C ALA A 38 1.24 -5.76 -5.53
N HIS A 39 -0.02 -6.09 -5.80
CA HIS A 39 -0.54 -6.36 -7.12
C HIS A 39 0.37 -7.33 -7.89
N ILE A 40 0.86 -6.99 -9.07
CA ILE A 40 1.76 -7.84 -9.87
C ILE A 40 3.25 -7.67 -9.50
N GLY A 41 3.59 -6.88 -8.46
CA GLY A 41 4.94 -6.72 -7.92
C GLY A 41 5.81 -5.69 -8.63
N SER A 42 5.22 -4.72 -9.33
CA SER A 42 6.00 -3.67 -10.02
C SER A 42 6.80 -2.83 -9.04
N ASP A 43 6.17 -2.36 -7.97
CA ASP A 43 6.78 -1.55 -6.93
C ASP A 43 7.72 -2.38 -6.05
N SER A 44 7.35 -3.66 -5.75
CA SER A 44 8.25 -4.63 -5.09
C SER A 44 9.59 -4.73 -5.82
N VAL A 45 9.56 -4.90 -7.14
CA VAL A 45 10.76 -5.02 -7.97
C VAL A 45 11.57 -3.72 -7.99
N GLU A 46 10.91 -2.57 -8.04
CA GLU A 46 11.59 -1.27 -7.98
C GLU A 46 12.26 -1.07 -6.63
N MET A 47 11.55 -1.31 -5.52
CA MET A 47 12.11 -1.24 -4.17
C MET A 47 13.27 -2.22 -3.94
N SER A 48 13.18 -3.43 -4.48
CA SER A 48 14.26 -4.42 -4.41
C SER A 48 15.55 -3.94 -5.09
N LYS A 49 15.45 -3.21 -6.19
CA LYS A 49 16.61 -2.61 -6.88
C LYS A 49 17.20 -1.44 -6.11
N ILE A 50 16.35 -0.65 -5.45
CA ILE A 50 16.75 0.50 -4.64
C ILE A 50 17.47 0.05 -3.36
N TRP A 51 16.93 -0.99 -2.71
CA TRP A 51 17.47 -1.56 -1.49
C TRP A 51 17.85 -3.04 -1.66
N PRO A 52 18.95 -3.33 -2.38
CA PRO A 52 19.33 -4.72 -2.67
C PRO A 52 19.73 -5.53 -1.43
N LYS A 53 20.01 -4.85 -0.31
CA LYS A 53 20.29 -5.47 1.00
C LYS A 53 19.08 -5.46 1.93
N GLY A 54 17.99 -4.74 1.59
CA GLY A 54 16.73 -4.71 2.33
C GLY A 54 15.90 -5.96 2.07
N ILE A 55 14.85 -6.13 2.84
CA ILE A 55 13.87 -7.22 2.67
C ILE A 55 12.51 -6.58 2.42
N ILE A 56 11.85 -6.99 1.32
CA ILE A 56 10.52 -6.53 0.95
C ILE A 56 9.52 -7.66 1.22
N HIS A 57 8.56 -7.40 2.09
CA HIS A 57 7.43 -8.29 2.37
C HIS A 57 6.21 -7.79 1.60
N ALA A 58 5.86 -8.48 0.51
CA ALA A 58 4.84 -8.08 -0.46
C ALA A 58 3.55 -8.89 -0.27
N PHE A 59 2.44 -8.21 0.00
CA PHE A 59 1.14 -8.81 0.30
C PHE A 59 0.17 -8.58 -0.85
N GLU A 60 -0.37 -9.67 -1.41
CA GLU A 60 -1.40 -9.65 -2.44
C GLU A 60 -2.39 -10.80 -2.20
N PRO A 61 -3.66 -10.50 -1.85
CA PRO A 61 -4.61 -11.53 -1.46
C PRO A 61 -5.29 -12.26 -2.62
N ILE A 62 -5.37 -11.65 -3.81
CA ILE A 62 -6.13 -12.21 -4.94
C ILE A 62 -5.29 -13.28 -5.64
N PRO A 63 -5.70 -14.57 -5.66
CA PRO A 63 -4.85 -15.67 -6.12
C PRO A 63 -4.32 -15.50 -7.54
N GLU A 64 -5.15 -15.02 -8.47
CA GLU A 64 -4.77 -14.82 -9.87
C GLU A 64 -3.70 -13.72 -10.01
N ILE A 65 -3.78 -12.66 -9.20
CA ILE A 65 -2.82 -11.55 -9.17
C ILE A 65 -1.56 -11.99 -8.41
N TYR A 66 -1.72 -12.69 -7.28
CA TYR A 66 -0.62 -13.24 -6.52
C TYR A 66 0.29 -14.16 -7.35
N ASN A 67 -0.29 -15.01 -8.21
CA ASN A 67 0.50 -15.86 -9.11
C ASN A 67 1.36 -15.03 -10.08
N LYS A 68 0.86 -13.88 -10.54
CA LYS A 68 1.65 -12.93 -11.34
C LYS A 68 2.75 -12.26 -10.52
N LEU A 69 2.43 -11.85 -9.28
CA LEU A 69 3.41 -11.31 -8.32
C LEU A 69 4.58 -12.29 -8.13
N VAL A 70 4.29 -13.54 -7.78
CA VAL A 70 5.32 -14.59 -7.58
C VAL A 70 6.15 -14.78 -8.85
N SER A 71 5.51 -14.84 -10.02
CA SER A 71 6.21 -14.99 -11.30
C SER A 71 7.15 -13.83 -11.60
N ASN A 72 6.70 -12.60 -11.37
CA ASN A 72 7.46 -11.38 -11.67
C ASN A 72 8.61 -11.16 -10.70
N THR A 73 8.46 -11.60 -9.45
CA THR A 73 9.44 -11.36 -8.38
C THR A 73 10.42 -12.51 -8.15
N ARG A 74 10.23 -13.69 -8.77
CA ARG A 74 11.05 -14.90 -8.54
C ARG A 74 12.56 -14.71 -8.71
N GLY A 75 13.00 -13.71 -9.48
CA GLY A 75 14.40 -13.37 -9.70
C GLY A 75 15.03 -12.52 -8.58
N TYR A 76 14.24 -12.05 -7.63
CA TYR A 76 14.65 -11.11 -6.58
C TYR A 76 14.61 -11.80 -5.23
N LYS A 77 15.78 -12.20 -4.71
CA LYS A 77 15.92 -13.00 -3.49
C LYS A 77 15.50 -12.28 -2.22
N ASN A 78 15.41 -10.96 -2.25
CA ASN A 78 15.03 -10.11 -1.13
C ASN A 78 13.55 -9.68 -1.17
N ILE A 79 12.73 -10.29 -2.04
CA ILE A 79 11.27 -10.13 -2.04
C ILE A 79 10.64 -11.42 -1.52
N LEU A 80 9.85 -11.29 -0.46
CA LEU A 80 9.07 -12.36 0.15
C LEU A 80 7.58 -12.06 -0.09
N THR A 81 6.85 -12.99 -0.69
CA THR A 81 5.45 -12.77 -1.11
C THR A 81 4.47 -13.53 -0.22
N TYR A 82 3.31 -12.92 0.07
CA TYR A 82 2.29 -13.45 0.97
C TYR A 82 0.91 -13.42 0.31
N PRO A 83 0.21 -14.59 0.15
CA PRO A 83 -1.13 -14.67 -0.44
C PRO A 83 -2.23 -14.33 0.58
N VAL A 84 -2.13 -13.18 1.22
CA VAL A 84 -3.03 -12.74 2.29
C VAL A 84 -3.16 -11.22 2.27
N ALA A 85 -4.33 -10.69 2.61
CA ALA A 85 -4.49 -9.25 2.82
C ALA A 85 -4.06 -8.85 4.22
N LEU A 86 -3.28 -7.77 4.33
CA LEU A 86 -3.20 -7.05 5.60
C LEU A 86 -4.57 -6.41 5.90
N SER A 87 -5.06 -6.56 7.13
CA SER A 87 -6.43 -6.17 7.48
C SER A 87 -6.54 -5.75 8.95
N ASN A 88 -7.73 -5.36 9.35
CA ASN A 88 -8.04 -5.04 10.75
C ASN A 88 -8.33 -6.25 11.62
N GLN A 89 -8.37 -7.46 11.03
CA GLN A 89 -8.55 -8.72 11.76
C GLN A 89 -7.89 -9.89 11.02
N THR A 90 -7.41 -10.87 11.78
CA THR A 90 -6.93 -12.13 11.25
C THR A 90 -8.10 -13.08 11.03
N GLY A 91 -8.17 -13.71 9.84
CA GLY A 91 -9.25 -14.63 9.47
C GLY A 91 -9.52 -14.62 7.97
N THR A 92 -10.76 -14.35 7.61
CA THR A 92 -11.22 -14.25 6.21
C THR A 92 -12.10 -13.01 6.02
N ALA A 93 -12.07 -12.44 4.82
CA ALA A 93 -12.95 -11.33 4.43
C ALA A 93 -13.36 -11.46 2.97
N SER A 94 -14.43 -10.76 2.59
CA SER A 94 -14.81 -10.59 1.19
C SER A 94 -14.06 -9.41 0.59
N ILE A 95 -13.47 -9.58 -0.61
CA ILE A 95 -12.86 -8.51 -1.39
C ILE A 95 -13.67 -8.26 -2.66
N PHE A 96 -13.93 -7.00 -2.99
CA PHE A 96 -14.52 -6.58 -4.26
C PHE A 96 -13.42 -6.51 -5.30
N VAL A 97 -13.47 -7.41 -6.29
CA VAL A 97 -12.42 -7.56 -7.31
C VAL A 97 -12.69 -6.64 -8.48
N SER A 98 -11.76 -5.75 -8.76
CA SER A 98 -11.84 -4.84 -9.91
C SER A 98 -11.39 -5.52 -11.20
N SER A 99 -11.92 -5.03 -12.33
CA SER A 99 -11.62 -5.50 -13.68
C SER A 99 -11.90 -4.40 -14.70
N GLY A 100 -11.77 -4.69 -16.00
CA GLY A 100 -11.94 -3.69 -17.05
C GLY A 100 -10.70 -2.83 -17.23
N ALA A 101 -10.83 -1.52 -17.10
CA ALA A 101 -9.72 -0.58 -17.29
C ALA A 101 -8.65 -0.67 -16.20
N SER A 102 -8.98 -1.19 -15.01
CA SER A 102 -8.04 -1.42 -13.90
C SER A 102 -8.36 -2.73 -13.17
N ASP A 103 -7.35 -3.55 -12.93
CA ASP A 103 -7.38 -4.70 -12.01
C ASP A 103 -6.69 -4.37 -10.66
N GLY A 104 -6.22 -3.13 -10.49
CA GLY A 104 -5.55 -2.64 -9.28
C GLY A 104 -6.45 -1.87 -8.30
N SER A 105 -7.77 -1.77 -8.57
CA SER A 105 -8.72 -1.03 -7.71
C SER A 105 -9.52 -1.95 -6.77
N SER A 106 -9.07 -3.18 -6.55
CA SER A 106 -9.75 -4.14 -5.67
C SER A 106 -9.65 -3.72 -4.21
N SER A 107 -10.76 -3.78 -3.45
CA SER A 107 -10.84 -3.30 -2.07
C SER A 107 -11.63 -4.24 -1.16
N LEU A 108 -11.32 -4.21 0.13
CA LEU A 108 -12.16 -4.80 1.19
C LEU A 108 -13.43 -3.98 1.45
N LEU A 109 -13.46 -2.73 1.00
CA LEU A 109 -14.63 -1.86 1.05
C LEU A 109 -15.44 -1.96 -0.24
N ALA A 110 -16.77 -1.84 -0.14
CA ALA A 110 -17.62 -1.79 -1.31
C ALA A 110 -17.35 -0.52 -2.14
N PRO A 111 -17.29 -0.59 -3.48
CA PRO A 111 -17.13 0.59 -4.31
C PRO A 111 -18.35 1.51 -4.21
N LYS A 112 -18.13 2.82 -4.12
CA LYS A 112 -19.16 3.85 -4.03
C LYS A 112 -19.01 4.88 -5.16
N GLU A 113 -18.42 6.04 -4.90
CA GLU A 113 -18.17 7.05 -5.93
C GLU A 113 -17.19 6.56 -7.01
N HIS A 114 -16.38 5.53 -6.71
CA HIS A 114 -15.50 4.92 -7.68
C HIS A 114 -16.21 4.48 -8.96
N ILE A 115 -17.46 4.00 -8.85
CA ILE A 115 -18.25 3.55 -10.01
C ILE A 115 -18.59 4.72 -10.95
N SER A 116 -18.86 5.90 -10.40
CA SER A 116 -19.20 7.09 -11.19
C SER A 116 -17.97 7.84 -11.69
N GLU A 117 -16.91 7.91 -10.89
CA GLU A 117 -15.67 8.60 -11.26
C GLU A 117 -14.83 7.80 -12.27
N HIS A 118 -14.89 6.45 -12.20
CA HIS A 118 -14.15 5.52 -13.06
C HIS A 118 -15.08 4.48 -13.69
N PRO A 119 -16.00 4.86 -14.59
CA PRO A 119 -17.06 3.98 -15.13
C PRO A 119 -16.52 2.79 -15.93
N ASP A 120 -15.28 2.86 -16.42
CA ASP A 120 -14.62 1.77 -17.16
C ASP A 120 -14.02 0.70 -16.24
N VAL A 121 -14.02 0.91 -14.92
CA VAL A 121 -13.62 -0.07 -13.91
C VAL A 121 -14.86 -0.77 -13.35
N GLN A 122 -14.84 -2.10 -13.35
CA GLN A 122 -15.96 -2.95 -12.94
C GLN A 122 -15.62 -3.73 -11.66
N PHE A 123 -16.62 -3.97 -10.82
CA PHE A 123 -16.53 -4.76 -9.59
C PHE A 123 -17.56 -5.91 -9.59
N ALA A 124 -17.58 -6.67 -10.67
CA ALA A 124 -18.59 -7.73 -10.86
C ALA A 124 -18.34 -8.99 -10.00
N LYS A 125 -17.13 -9.15 -9.45
CA LYS A 125 -16.74 -10.33 -8.66
C LYS A 125 -16.47 -9.94 -7.21
N VAL A 126 -17.07 -10.69 -6.28
CA VAL A 126 -16.70 -10.69 -4.87
C VAL A 126 -16.05 -12.04 -4.56
N GLN A 127 -14.93 -12.02 -3.85
CA GLN A 127 -14.16 -13.22 -3.54
C GLN A 127 -13.77 -13.25 -2.06
N ASN A 128 -13.83 -14.44 -1.44
CA ASN A 128 -13.30 -14.63 -0.09
C ASN A 128 -11.79 -14.79 -0.16
N ILE A 129 -11.11 -14.08 0.74
CA ILE A 129 -9.64 -14.08 0.87
C ILE A 129 -9.25 -14.28 2.34
N ASN A 130 -8.03 -14.74 2.56
CA ASN A 130 -7.44 -14.75 3.88
C ASN A 130 -6.98 -13.34 4.27
N THR A 131 -7.10 -13.03 5.56
CA THR A 131 -6.66 -11.76 6.15
C THR A 131 -5.77 -12.01 7.36
N ILE A 132 -4.88 -11.05 7.64
CA ILE A 132 -4.03 -11.06 8.84
C ILE A 132 -3.81 -9.62 9.30
N THR A 133 -3.76 -9.39 10.61
CA THR A 133 -3.31 -8.09 11.13
C THR A 133 -1.80 -7.97 10.94
N LEU A 134 -1.29 -6.76 10.80
CA LEU A 134 0.16 -6.55 10.70
C LEU A 134 0.87 -6.95 12.01
N ASP A 135 0.21 -6.81 13.16
CA ASP A 135 0.72 -7.28 14.47
C ASP A 135 0.87 -8.81 14.51
N ASP A 136 -0.17 -9.56 14.08
CA ASP A 136 -0.11 -11.02 14.06
C ASP A 136 0.93 -11.53 13.07
N TRP A 137 1.00 -10.92 11.88
CA TRP A 137 2.01 -11.27 10.89
C TRP A 137 3.43 -11.00 11.42
N ALA A 138 3.65 -9.85 12.05
CA ALA A 138 4.94 -9.48 12.62
C ALA A 138 5.36 -10.46 13.72
N ALA A 139 4.43 -10.84 14.60
CA ALA A 139 4.68 -11.82 15.65
C ALA A 139 5.04 -13.20 15.07
N GLN A 140 4.29 -13.68 14.06
CA GLN A 140 4.56 -14.98 13.40
C GLN A 140 5.93 -15.01 12.71
N ASN A 141 6.37 -13.88 12.15
CA ASN A 141 7.63 -13.77 11.41
C ASN A 141 8.80 -13.24 12.28
N LYS A 142 8.56 -12.97 13.58
CA LYS A 142 9.54 -12.43 14.54
C LYS A 142 10.12 -11.08 14.08
N ILE A 143 9.27 -10.25 13.50
CA ILE A 143 9.58 -8.88 13.08
C ILE A 143 9.19 -7.94 14.22
N ASP A 144 10.13 -7.19 14.75
CA ASP A 144 9.93 -6.25 15.87
C ASP A 144 9.83 -4.78 15.42
N HIS A 145 10.24 -4.48 14.18
CA HIS A 145 10.16 -3.15 13.59
C HIS A 145 9.95 -3.23 12.08
N VAL A 146 9.49 -2.15 11.50
CA VAL A 146 9.38 -1.93 10.06
C VAL A 146 10.00 -0.57 9.76
N ASP A 147 10.95 -0.53 8.83
CA ASP A 147 11.56 0.74 8.45
C ASP A 147 10.66 1.53 7.52
N PHE A 148 10.02 0.83 6.59
CA PHE A 148 9.18 1.46 5.58
C PHE A 148 7.93 0.63 5.28
N ALA A 149 6.75 1.26 5.27
CA ALA A 149 5.50 0.68 4.79
C ALA A 149 4.99 1.44 3.56
N TRP A 150 4.78 0.70 2.46
CA TRP A 150 4.09 1.15 1.26
C TRP A 150 2.70 0.55 1.27
N LEU A 151 1.67 1.41 1.38
CA LEU A 151 0.29 0.99 1.55
C LEU A 151 -0.56 1.51 0.40
N ASP A 152 -1.10 0.59 -0.39
CA ASP A 152 -2.05 0.82 -1.47
C ASP A 152 -3.15 -0.25 -1.37
N MET A 153 -4.10 -0.02 -0.47
CA MET A 153 -5.15 -0.99 -0.10
C MET A 153 -6.54 -0.49 -0.50
N GLN A 154 -6.56 0.52 -1.34
CA GLN A 154 -7.77 1.09 -1.91
C GLN A 154 -8.80 1.46 -0.84
N GLY A 155 -8.35 2.28 0.14
CA GLY A 155 -9.15 2.87 1.19
C GLY A 155 -9.16 2.11 2.53
N PHE A 156 -8.50 0.94 2.65
CA PHE A 156 -8.49 0.16 3.88
C PHE A 156 -7.28 0.42 4.79
N GLU A 157 -6.37 1.30 4.40
CA GLU A 157 -5.07 1.57 5.02
C GLU A 157 -5.18 1.94 6.49
N LEU A 158 -6.04 2.93 6.81
CA LEU A 158 -6.19 3.38 8.20
C LEU A 158 -6.87 2.35 9.08
N SER A 159 -7.81 1.56 8.54
CA SER A 159 -8.46 0.47 9.29
C SER A 159 -7.44 -0.59 9.69
N MET A 160 -6.53 -0.95 8.79
CA MET A 160 -5.41 -1.86 9.05
C MET A 160 -4.44 -1.29 10.07
N LEU A 161 -4.02 -0.02 9.93
CA LEU A 161 -3.09 0.63 10.86
C LEU A 161 -3.66 0.73 12.28
N LYS A 162 -4.96 1.04 12.43
CA LYS A 162 -5.64 1.09 13.73
C LYS A 162 -5.65 -0.26 14.46
N ALA A 163 -5.62 -1.37 13.72
CA ALA A 163 -5.59 -2.73 14.29
C ALA A 163 -4.17 -3.29 14.50
N SER A 164 -3.14 -2.47 14.27
CA SER A 164 -1.74 -2.91 14.30
C SER A 164 -0.90 -2.03 15.23
N GLU A 165 -1.45 -1.74 16.43
CA GLU A 165 -0.90 -0.76 17.37
C GLU A 165 0.49 -1.09 17.89
N ASN A 166 0.87 -2.38 17.96
CA ASN A 166 2.16 -2.78 18.50
C ASN A 166 3.28 -2.48 17.49
N ILE A 167 3.16 -2.99 16.28
CA ILE A 167 4.18 -2.79 15.25
C ILE A 167 4.18 -1.35 14.74
N LEU A 168 3.03 -0.67 14.74
CA LEU A 168 2.91 0.73 14.33
C LEU A 168 3.87 1.65 15.10
N LYS A 169 4.09 1.39 16.39
CA LYS A 169 5.02 2.18 17.25
C LYS A 169 6.46 2.11 16.74
N ASN A 170 6.79 1.04 16.00
CA ASN A 170 8.12 0.75 15.48
C ASN A 170 8.21 0.91 13.94
N ILE A 171 7.20 1.53 13.30
CA ILE A 171 7.29 1.92 11.89
C ILE A 171 7.91 3.32 11.81
N LYS A 172 8.92 3.49 10.95
CA LYS A 172 9.63 4.77 10.77
C LYS A 172 9.00 5.66 9.72
N VAL A 173 8.65 5.07 8.59
CA VAL A 173 8.15 5.79 7.40
C VAL A 173 6.96 5.04 6.82
N ILE A 174 5.90 5.76 6.45
CA ILE A 174 4.73 5.21 5.77
C ILE A 174 4.45 6.07 4.54
N TYR A 175 4.42 5.43 3.35
CA TYR A 175 3.90 6.03 2.13
C TYR A 175 2.59 5.35 1.80
N THR A 176 1.52 6.10 1.67
CA THR A 176 0.18 5.54 1.59
C THR A 176 -0.70 6.30 0.62
N GLU A 177 -1.57 5.58 -0.09
CA GLU A 177 -2.69 6.20 -0.76
C GLU A 177 -3.68 6.79 0.27
N VAL A 178 -4.31 7.89 -0.07
CA VAL A 178 -5.32 8.56 0.76
C VAL A 178 -6.49 9.00 -0.10
N SER A 179 -7.70 8.86 0.43
CA SER A 179 -8.92 9.25 -0.26
C SER A 179 -9.29 10.70 0.07
N LEU A 180 -9.61 11.48 -0.96
CA LEU A 180 -10.12 12.85 -0.87
C LEU A 180 -11.65 12.88 -1.02
N LYS A 181 -12.23 11.82 -1.61
CA LYS A 181 -13.67 11.57 -1.79
C LYS A 181 -14.01 10.17 -1.29
N GLU A 182 -15.29 9.90 -1.08
CA GLU A 182 -15.75 8.58 -0.63
C GLU A 182 -15.83 7.59 -1.80
N MET A 183 -14.66 7.22 -2.33
CA MET A 183 -14.53 6.28 -3.46
C MET A 183 -15.07 4.88 -3.11
N TYR A 184 -14.94 4.49 -1.83
CA TYR A 184 -15.42 3.23 -1.27
C TYR A 184 -16.28 3.52 -0.03
N GLU A 185 -17.24 2.66 0.26
CA GLU A 185 -18.15 2.83 1.41
C GLU A 185 -17.38 2.84 2.74
N GLY A 186 -17.56 3.93 3.50
CA GLY A 186 -16.93 4.07 4.81
C GLY A 186 -15.41 4.28 4.78
N VAL A 187 -14.84 4.60 3.62
CA VAL A 187 -13.43 4.99 3.55
C VAL A 187 -13.16 6.22 4.41
N ILE A 188 -12.04 6.19 5.12
CA ILE A 188 -11.64 7.32 5.96
C ILE A 188 -10.90 8.34 5.09
N LEU A 189 -11.43 9.57 5.06
CA LEU A 189 -10.85 10.64 4.25
C LEU A 189 -9.54 11.18 4.84
N TYR A 190 -8.70 11.74 3.97
CA TYR A 190 -7.36 12.22 4.32
C TYR A 190 -7.28 13.14 5.56
N PRO A 191 -8.18 14.13 5.76
CA PRO A 191 -8.08 14.98 6.95
C PRO A 191 -8.19 14.21 8.27
N GLU A 192 -9.04 13.18 8.32
CA GLU A 192 -9.17 12.31 9.50
C GLU A 192 -7.93 11.41 9.64
N MET A 193 -7.48 10.78 8.54
CA MET A 193 -6.27 9.96 8.53
C MET A 193 -5.06 10.77 9.00
N LYS A 194 -4.86 11.98 8.48
CA LYS A 194 -3.78 12.89 8.88
C LYS A 194 -3.82 13.18 10.39
N SER A 195 -4.99 13.58 10.89
CA SER A 195 -5.18 13.87 12.32
C SER A 195 -4.84 12.65 13.20
N TRP A 196 -5.25 11.46 12.78
CA TRP A 196 -4.94 10.23 13.51
C TRP A 196 -3.44 9.91 13.46
N MET A 197 -2.80 9.98 12.30
CA MET A 197 -1.36 9.75 12.13
C MET A 197 -0.52 10.71 12.97
N GLU A 198 -0.90 11.99 13.04
CA GLU A 198 -0.23 12.99 13.87
C GLU A 198 -0.29 12.64 15.37
N LYS A 199 -1.44 12.11 15.85
CA LYS A 199 -1.59 11.60 17.21
C LYS A 199 -0.76 10.34 17.48
N GLN A 200 -0.48 9.53 16.45
CA GLN A 200 0.43 8.37 16.54
C GLN A 200 1.92 8.75 16.45
N GLY A 201 2.24 10.05 16.44
CA GLY A 201 3.63 10.55 16.44
C GLY A 201 4.24 10.66 15.04
N PHE A 202 3.44 10.64 13.99
CA PHE A 202 3.91 10.92 12.63
C PHE A 202 3.76 12.40 12.27
N GLN A 203 4.46 12.81 11.23
CA GLN A 203 4.28 14.10 10.56
C GLN A 203 4.28 13.87 9.04
N VAL A 204 3.57 14.72 8.32
CA VAL A 204 3.60 14.73 6.86
C VAL A 204 4.93 15.28 6.38
N ALA A 205 5.62 14.53 5.53
CA ALA A 205 6.86 14.93 4.88
C ALA A 205 6.66 15.28 3.40
N TYR A 206 5.71 14.63 2.73
CA TYR A 206 5.42 14.87 1.32
C TYR A 206 3.97 14.51 1.00
N GLU A 207 3.33 15.30 0.14
CA GLU A 207 1.98 15.10 -0.37
C GLU A 207 1.99 15.17 -1.89
N ASP A 208 1.23 14.27 -2.54
CA ASP A 208 1.03 14.25 -3.98
C ASP A 208 -0.45 14.10 -4.32
N PHE A 209 -1.14 15.20 -4.52
CA PHE A 209 -2.56 15.27 -4.88
C PHE A 209 -2.71 15.63 -6.37
N ARG A 210 -2.46 14.66 -7.23
CA ARG A 210 -2.59 14.85 -8.69
C ARG A 210 -4.00 14.63 -9.19
N TRP A 211 -4.76 13.84 -8.47
CA TRP A 211 -6.16 13.57 -8.74
C TRP A 211 -7.03 14.33 -7.75
N THR A 212 -8.29 14.52 -8.12
CA THR A 212 -9.27 15.25 -7.30
C THR A 212 -9.97 14.35 -6.28
N ASP A 213 -9.80 13.05 -6.40
CA ASP A 213 -10.47 11.99 -5.64
C ASP A 213 -9.53 11.26 -4.68
N MET A 214 -8.24 11.20 -4.98
CA MET A 214 -7.23 10.50 -4.19
C MET A 214 -5.85 11.16 -4.30
N GLY A 215 -4.93 10.73 -3.46
CA GLY A 215 -3.54 11.17 -3.49
C GLY A 215 -2.63 10.21 -2.75
N ASN A 216 -1.35 10.57 -2.67
CA ASN A 216 -0.37 9.80 -1.92
C ASN A 216 0.32 10.70 -0.90
N VAL A 217 0.55 10.18 0.30
CA VAL A 217 1.16 10.93 1.40
C VAL A 217 2.29 10.14 2.03
N LEU A 218 3.40 10.82 2.27
CA LEU A 218 4.53 10.32 3.03
C LEU A 218 4.44 10.83 4.47
N PHE A 219 4.26 9.90 5.39
CA PHE A 219 4.34 10.15 6.81
C PHE A 219 5.69 9.67 7.36
N VAL A 220 6.32 10.49 8.19
CA VAL A 220 7.58 10.17 8.85
C VAL A 220 7.38 10.26 10.36
N ARG A 221 7.88 9.28 11.10
CA ARG A 221 7.81 9.30 12.55
C ARG A 221 8.66 10.45 13.10
N LYS A 222 8.08 11.26 13.98
CA LYS A 222 8.80 12.33 14.69
C LYS A 222 9.93 11.71 15.51
N ARG A 223 11.11 12.27 15.41
CA ARG A 223 12.21 11.90 16.32
C ARG A 223 11.84 12.38 17.71
N ASN A 224 11.91 11.50 18.71
CA ASN A 224 11.84 11.93 20.10
C ASN A 224 13.06 12.80 20.34
N SER A 225 12.82 14.07 20.64
CA SER A 225 13.85 15.04 21.04
C SER A 225 14.37 14.72 22.44
#